data_83a725022a7f835b2357c6ebbe42f72f
#
_entry.id   83a725022a7f835b2357c6ebbe42f72f
#
_cell.length_a   1.000
_cell.length_b   1.000
_cell.length_c   1.000
_cell.angle_alpha   90.00
_cell.angle_beta   90.00
_cell.angle_gamma   90.00
#
_symmetry.space_group_name_H-M   'P 1'
#
loop_
_entity.id
_entity.type
_entity.pdbx_description
1 polymer ?
#
loop_
_entity_poly.entity_id
_entity_poly.type
_entity_poly.pdbx_seq_one_letter_code
_entity_poly.pdbx_strand_id
1 'polypeptide(L)' 'MMILPGTTVRVKNPADIYYRSEGLVQRVSDGKVAVLFEGGNWDKIITFRLLELEPVETTVQKKGK' A
#
# COMPACT_ATOMS: atom_id res chain seq x y z
N MET A 1 -1.76 -9.14 11.15
CA MET A 1 -0.63 -8.76 10.34
C MET A 1 -0.39 -7.26 10.42
N MET A 2 0.85 -6.83 10.45
CA MET A 2 1.15 -5.41 10.60
C MET A 2 1.49 -4.76 9.28
N ILE A 3 1.05 -3.53 9.12
CA ILE A 3 1.41 -2.72 7.97
C ILE A 3 2.50 -1.76 8.44
N LEU A 4 3.68 -1.91 7.88
CA LEU A 4 4.87 -1.13 8.25
C LEU A 4 5.43 -0.43 7.04
N PRO A 5 6.24 0.63 7.23
CA PRO A 5 6.94 1.24 6.09
C PRO A 5 7.73 0.19 5.33
N GLY A 6 7.67 0.26 4.02
CA GLY A 6 8.31 -0.71 3.15
C GLY A 6 7.43 -1.88 2.76
N THR A 7 6.24 -1.99 3.36
CA THR A 7 5.29 -3.05 3.02
C THR A 7 4.48 -2.63 1.80
N THR A 8 4.21 -3.58 0.92
CA THR A 8 3.26 -3.35 -0.17
C THR A 8 1.86 -3.61 0.35
N VAL A 9 0.95 -2.72 0.04
CA VAL A 9 -0.44 -2.84 0.46
C VAL A 9 -1.36 -2.65 -0.72
N ARG A 10 -2.58 -3.13 -0.57
CA ARG A 10 -3.64 -2.97 -1.57
C ARG A 10 -4.81 -2.25 -0.90
N VAL A 11 -5.44 -1.36 -1.63
CA VAL A 11 -6.63 -0.68 -1.15
C VAL A 11 -7.81 -1.64 -1.25
N LYS A 12 -8.45 -1.89 -0.12
CA LYS A 12 -9.56 -2.86 -0.07
C LYS A 12 -10.92 -2.20 0.13
N ASN A 13 -10.99 -0.88 0.10
CA ASN A 13 -12.25 -0.16 0.23
C ASN A 13 -12.87 0.02 -1.15
N PRO A 14 -13.98 -0.66 -1.45
CA PRO A 14 -14.58 -0.59 -2.80
C PRO A 14 -15.12 0.78 -3.14
N ALA A 15 -15.32 1.66 -2.17
CA ALA A 15 -15.78 3.01 -2.44
C ALA A 15 -14.66 3.97 -2.81
N ASP A 16 -13.42 3.54 -2.69
CA ASP A 16 -12.28 4.40 -2.96
C ASP A 16 -11.91 4.33 -4.44
N ILE A 17 -11.50 5.46 -5.02
CA ILE A 17 -11.09 5.47 -6.42
C ILE A 17 -9.83 4.64 -6.65
N TYR A 18 -9.07 4.39 -5.60
CA TYR A 18 -7.88 3.55 -5.69
C TYR A 18 -8.13 2.09 -5.35
N TYR A 19 -9.40 1.68 -5.30
CA TYR A 19 -9.77 0.31 -4.98
C TYR A 19 -8.96 -0.67 -5.82
N ARG A 20 -8.35 -1.64 -5.15
CA ARG A 20 -7.49 -2.67 -5.73
C ARG A 20 -6.13 -2.20 -6.23
N SER A 21 -5.83 -0.93 -6.08
CA SER A 21 -4.49 -0.44 -6.40
C SER A 21 -3.52 -0.88 -5.32
N GLU A 22 -2.30 -1.14 -5.72
CA GLU A 22 -1.24 -1.54 -4.79
C GLU A 22 -0.19 -0.45 -4.73
N GLY A 23 0.35 -0.23 -3.56
CA GLY A 23 1.36 0.78 -3.37
C GLY A 23 2.29 0.41 -2.23
N LEU A 24 3.31 1.23 -2.06
CA LEU A 24 4.34 0.99 -1.05
C LEU A 24 4.11 1.92 0.13
N VAL A 25 4.05 1.37 1.33
CA VAL A 25 3.87 2.16 2.53
C VAL A 25 5.11 2.99 2.80
N GLN A 26 4.91 4.30 2.93
CA GLN A 26 5.99 5.23 3.23
C GLN A 26 6.05 5.54 4.72
N ARG A 27 4.88 5.61 5.37
CA ARG A 27 4.81 6.07 6.73
C ARG A 27 3.52 5.59 7.37
N VAL A 28 3.56 5.29 8.64
CA VAL A 28 2.38 4.94 9.42
C VAL A 28 2.37 5.81 10.66
N SER A 29 1.28 6.48 10.93
CA SER A 29 1.17 7.37 12.08
C SER A 29 -0.30 7.53 12.45
N ASP A 30 -0.61 7.29 13.72
CA ASP A 30 -1.96 7.50 14.28
C ASP A 30 -3.05 6.80 13.48
N GLY A 31 -2.79 5.56 13.09
CA GLY A 31 -3.77 4.77 12.35
C GLY A 31 -3.92 5.18 10.90
N LYS A 32 -3.07 6.08 10.42
CA LYS A 32 -3.08 6.53 9.03
C LYS A 32 -1.81 6.08 8.33
N VAL A 33 -1.95 5.73 7.08
CA VAL A 33 -0.87 5.14 6.30
C VAL A 33 -0.68 5.96 5.04
N ALA A 34 0.52 6.47 4.84
CA ALA A 34 0.88 7.17 3.61
C ALA A 34 1.42 6.15 2.63
N VAL A 35 0.77 6.03 1.49
CA VAL A 35 1.08 5.00 0.50
C VAL A 35 1.52 5.67 -0.79
N LEU A 36 2.63 5.22 -1.32
CA LEU A 36 3.16 5.71 -2.58
C LEU A 36 2.64 4.84 -3.73
N PHE A 37 1.97 5.48 -4.67
CA PHE A 37 1.55 4.85 -5.91
C PHE A 37 2.41 5.38 -7.03
N GLU A 38 2.94 4.50 -7.85
CA GLU A 38 3.81 4.88 -8.95
C GLU A 38 3.18 4.52 -10.28
N GLY A 39 3.10 5.50 -11.15
CA GLY A 39 2.66 5.30 -12.52
C GLY A 39 3.86 5.31 -13.45
N GLY A 40 3.63 5.43 -14.73
CA GLY A 40 4.70 5.41 -15.72
C GLY A 40 5.67 6.56 -15.55
N ASN A 41 5.17 7.76 -15.45
CA ASN A 41 6.00 8.95 -15.27
C ASN A 41 5.46 9.88 -14.20
N TRP A 42 4.76 9.33 -13.22
CA TRP A 42 4.28 10.10 -12.08
C TRP A 42 4.30 9.23 -10.83
N ASP A 43 4.35 9.86 -9.69
CA ASP A 43 4.15 9.16 -8.43
C ASP A 43 3.33 10.06 -7.52
N LYS A 44 2.63 9.47 -6.58
CA LYS A 44 1.68 10.17 -5.74
C LYS A 44 1.60 9.50 -4.39
N ILE A 45 1.54 10.28 -3.34
CA ILE A 45 1.39 9.76 -1.99
C ILE A 45 -0.01 10.08 -1.50
N ILE A 46 -0.75 9.06 -1.12
CA ILE A 46 -2.12 9.19 -0.66
C ILE A 46 -2.19 8.60 0.74
N THR A 47 -2.89 9.26 1.63
CA THR A 47 -3.08 8.78 3.00
C THR A 47 -4.39 8.03 3.12
N PHE A 48 -4.33 6.84 3.69
CA PHE A 48 -5.49 6.00 3.94
C PHE A 48 -5.58 5.68 5.42
N ARG A 49 -6.71 5.19 5.84
CA ARG A 49 -6.84 4.61 7.16
C ARG A 49 -6.33 3.18 7.11
N LEU A 50 -5.84 2.71 8.23
CA LEU A 50 -5.31 1.36 8.31
C LEU A 50 -6.33 0.32 7.87
N LEU A 51 -7.59 0.49 8.23
CA LEU A 51 -8.62 -0.46 7.87
C LEU A 51 -8.94 -0.50 6.38
N GLU A 52 -8.50 0.48 5.62
CA GLU A 52 -8.78 0.53 4.18
C GLU A 52 -7.75 -0.24 3.38
N LEU A 53 -6.74 -0.77 4.04
CA LEU A 53 -5.61 -1.41 3.37
C LEU A 53 -5.43 -2.83 3.85
N GLU A 54 -4.87 -3.65 2.98
CA GLU A 54 -4.47 -5.00 3.34
C GLU A 54 -3.04 -5.23 2.85
N PRO A 55 -2.22 -5.95 3.60
CA PRO A 55 -0.88 -6.24 3.12
C PRO A 55 -0.93 -7.21 1.96
N VAL A 56 -0.02 -7.03 1.03
CA VAL A 56 0.10 -7.91 -0.12
C VAL A 56 1.31 -8.78 0.11
N GLU A 57 1.13 -10.09 -0.01
CA GLU A 57 2.24 -10.99 0.11
C GLU A 57 3.12 -10.90 -1.10
N THR A 58 4.39 -10.64 -0.88
CA THR A 58 5.33 -10.51 -1.97
C THR A 58 6.42 -11.54 -1.85
N THR A 59 6.08 -12.72 -1.45
CA THR A 59 7.05 -13.77 -1.26
C THR A 59 7.71 -14.20 -2.51
N VAL A 60 7.23 -13.75 -3.50
CA VAL A 60 7.84 -14.09 -4.73
C VAL A 60 9.30 -13.78 -4.76
N GLN A 61 9.44 -13.81 -4.20
CA GLN A 61 10.36 -13.65 -4.26
C GLN A 61 11.37 -14.22 -4.22
N LYS A 62 11.08 -14.36 -4.17
CA LYS A 62 11.70 -14.74 -4.14
C LYS A 62 12.48 -15.15 -4.68
N LYS A 63 12.44 -15.10 -4.95
CA LYS A 63 12.95 -15.35 -5.43
C LYS A 63 13.78 -15.68 -5.79
N GLY A 64 13.85 -15.73 -5.83
CA GLY A 64 14.48 -15.96 -6.18
C GLY A 64 15.29 -16.24 -6.59
N LYS A 65 15.54 -16.37 -6.73
CA LYS A 65 16.10 -16.43 -7.04
C LYS A 65 16.51 -16.71 -7.08
#